data_ce319c9e84acfcf1f56a4997863aa984
#
_entry.id   ce319c9e84acfcf1f56a4997863aa984
#
_cell.length_a   1.000
_cell.length_b   1.000
_cell.length_c   1.000
_cell.angle_alpha   90.00
_cell.angle_beta   90.00
_cell.angle_gamma   90.00
#
_symmetry.space_group_name_H-M   'P 1'
#
loop_
_entity.id
_entity.type
_entity.pdbx_description
1 polymer ?
#
loop_
_entity_poly.entity_id
_entity_poly.type
_entity_poly.pdbx_seq_one_letter_code
_entity_poly.pdbx_strand_id
1 'polypeptide(L)'
;DGKPYYVDSEGEYWRAYVFIENTVSYDLIDNPEILYEGGLAFGRFQSMLADYPAKTLHETIPGFHDTRERFETFKKAVEEDVCSRVDLVREEIQFVLDREEIVDCFQDLLRSGKISFRVTHNDTKINNVLMDKDTKKGICVIDLDTVMPGVAMNDFGDAVRIGASTALEDEQNLDKVWCDLELFEACAKGFIEGCGG
;
A
#
# COMPACT_ATOMS: atom_id res chain seq x y z
N ASP A 1 -2.33 8.10 31.44
CA ASP A 1 -1.58 7.05 32.15
C ASP A 1 -0.33 6.57 31.38
N GLY A 2 -0.06 7.16 30.19
CA GLY A 2 1.12 6.87 29.37
C GLY A 2 1.09 5.53 28.64
N LYS A 3 -0.04 4.83 28.63
CA LYS A 3 -0.20 3.61 27.85
C LYS A 3 -0.62 3.94 26.41
N PRO A 4 -0.12 3.21 25.40
CA PRO A 4 -0.47 3.44 24.01
C PRO A 4 -1.86 2.90 23.62
N TYR A 5 -2.53 2.18 24.52
CA TYR A 5 -3.86 1.60 24.31
C TYR A 5 -4.60 1.46 25.66
N TYR A 6 -5.91 1.30 25.55
CA TYR A 6 -6.81 0.96 26.67
C TYR A 6 -7.42 -0.42 26.41
N VAL A 7 -7.54 -1.22 27.47
CA VAL A 7 -8.26 -2.49 27.44
C VAL A 7 -9.53 -2.31 28.25
N ASP A 8 -10.69 -2.57 27.66
CA ASP A 8 -11.98 -2.44 28.34
C ASP A 8 -12.32 -3.68 29.21
N SER A 9 -13.51 -3.67 29.81
CA SER A 9 -13.97 -4.76 30.68
C SER A 9 -14.28 -6.09 29.94
N GLU A 10 -14.41 -6.02 28.62
CA GLU A 10 -14.67 -7.18 27.74
C GLU A 10 -13.36 -7.75 27.16
N GLY A 11 -12.21 -7.09 27.42
CA GLY A 11 -10.89 -7.49 26.94
C GLY A 11 -10.54 -6.91 25.57
N GLU A 12 -11.33 -5.98 25.05
CA GLU A 12 -11.10 -5.34 23.75
C GLU A 12 -10.08 -4.22 23.87
N TYR A 13 -9.28 -4.03 22.82
CA TYR A 13 -8.20 -3.05 22.76
C TYR A 13 -8.62 -1.82 21.99
N TRP A 14 -8.44 -0.66 22.62
CA TRP A 14 -8.83 0.64 22.07
C TRP A 14 -7.64 1.58 21.97
N ARG A 15 -7.57 2.34 20.89
CA ARG A 15 -6.64 3.46 20.71
C ARG A 15 -7.42 4.72 20.40
N ALA A 16 -6.92 5.85 20.88
CA ALA A 16 -7.49 7.16 20.59
C ALA A 16 -6.39 8.08 20.07
N TYR A 17 -6.66 8.76 18.99
CA TYR A 17 -5.80 9.75 18.38
C TYR A 17 -6.42 11.14 18.50
N VAL A 18 -5.58 12.17 18.48
CA VAL A 18 -6.08 13.53 18.37
C VAL A 18 -6.70 13.72 16.99
N PHE A 19 -7.94 14.19 16.96
CA PHE A 19 -8.59 14.51 15.70
C PHE A 19 -7.91 15.69 15.02
N ILE A 20 -7.55 15.55 13.75
CA ILE A 20 -6.91 16.60 12.96
C ILE A 20 -8.00 17.36 12.20
N GLU A 21 -8.27 18.59 12.68
CA GLU A 21 -9.29 19.44 12.10
C GLU A 21 -8.89 20.00 10.73
N ASN A 22 -9.85 20.49 9.98
CA ASN A 22 -9.69 21.09 8.64
C ASN A 22 -9.01 20.17 7.62
N THR A 23 -9.26 18.85 7.72
CA THR A 23 -8.72 17.86 6.80
C THR A 23 -9.79 17.14 6.01
N VAL A 24 -9.38 16.58 4.88
CA VAL A 24 -10.18 15.71 4.01
C VAL A 24 -9.31 14.57 3.52
N SER A 25 -9.88 13.39 3.31
CA SER A 25 -9.28 12.28 2.58
C SER A 25 -10.06 12.00 1.29
N TYR A 26 -9.43 11.33 0.34
CA TYR A 26 -10.01 11.04 -0.98
C TYR A 26 -9.94 9.54 -1.25
N ASP A 27 -11.04 8.94 -1.73
CA ASP A 27 -11.07 7.54 -2.15
C ASP A 27 -10.72 7.37 -3.64
N LEU A 28 -11.07 8.36 -4.46
CA LEU A 28 -10.75 8.42 -5.88
C LEU A 28 -10.24 9.82 -6.22
N ILE A 29 -9.22 9.89 -7.05
CA ILE A 29 -8.60 11.16 -7.46
C ILE A 29 -8.57 11.25 -8.98
N ASP A 30 -8.97 12.40 -9.49
CA ASP A 30 -8.86 12.81 -10.89
C ASP A 30 -7.94 14.04 -11.07
N ASN A 31 -7.35 14.51 -9.96
CA ASN A 31 -6.46 15.67 -9.94
C ASN A 31 -5.02 15.26 -9.66
N PRO A 32 -4.10 15.40 -10.64
CA PRO A 32 -2.69 15.04 -10.47
C PRO A 32 -1.98 15.78 -9.33
N GLU A 33 -2.36 17.04 -9.02
CA GLU A 33 -1.75 17.79 -7.91
C GLU A 33 -2.04 17.15 -6.56
N ILE A 34 -3.26 16.66 -6.36
CA ILE A 34 -3.64 15.96 -5.12
C ILE A 34 -2.88 14.64 -5.01
N LEU A 35 -2.76 13.90 -6.10
CA LEU A 35 -2.02 12.63 -6.09
C LEU A 35 -0.51 12.82 -5.91
N TYR A 36 0.05 13.90 -6.47
CA TYR A 36 1.43 14.31 -6.18
C TYR A 36 1.64 14.54 -4.68
N GLU A 37 0.76 15.27 -4.01
CA GLU A 37 0.82 15.51 -2.56
C GLU A 37 0.68 14.23 -1.75
N GLY A 38 -0.16 13.28 -2.21
CA GLY A 38 -0.26 11.95 -1.61
C GLY A 38 1.04 11.16 -1.72
N GLY A 39 1.61 11.09 -2.92
CA GLY A 39 2.92 10.48 -3.15
C GLY A 39 4.02 11.12 -2.30
N LEU A 40 4.04 12.46 -2.23
CA LEU A 40 4.97 13.23 -1.41
C LEU A 40 4.85 12.90 0.09
N ALA A 41 3.61 12.73 0.58
CA ALA A 41 3.37 12.37 1.98
C ALA A 41 3.93 10.97 2.31
N PHE A 42 3.69 9.97 1.47
CA PHE A 42 4.24 8.63 1.64
C PHE A 42 5.76 8.58 1.46
N GLY A 43 6.32 9.32 0.50
CA GLY A 43 7.76 9.45 0.35
C GLY A 43 8.41 10.07 1.61
N ARG A 44 7.81 11.11 2.18
CA ARG A 44 8.25 11.71 3.45
C ARG A 44 8.14 10.74 4.62
N PHE A 45 7.08 9.94 4.68
CA PHE A 45 6.95 8.87 5.68
C PHE A 45 8.15 7.91 5.60
N GLN A 46 8.50 7.45 4.39
CA GLN A 46 9.68 6.61 4.16
C GLN A 46 10.98 7.29 4.59
N SER A 47 11.13 8.58 4.28
CA SER A 47 12.33 9.37 4.63
C SER A 47 12.46 9.59 6.13
N MET A 48 11.37 9.98 6.80
CA MET A 48 11.34 10.21 8.25
C MET A 48 11.70 8.95 9.07
N LEU A 49 11.40 7.77 8.56
CA LEU A 49 11.66 6.49 9.23
C LEU A 49 12.88 5.75 8.67
N ALA A 50 13.70 6.42 7.83
CA ALA A 50 14.85 5.80 7.16
C ALA A 50 15.86 5.19 8.14
N ASP A 51 16.10 5.86 9.26
CA ASP A 51 17.06 5.44 10.30
C ASP A 51 16.42 4.58 11.39
N TYR A 52 15.10 4.35 11.34
CA TYR A 52 14.44 3.52 12.34
C TYR A 52 14.81 2.05 12.12
N PRO A 53 15.22 1.31 13.16
CA PRO A 53 15.61 -0.09 13.02
C PRO A 53 14.37 -0.97 12.78
N ALA A 54 13.99 -1.16 11.52
CA ALA A 54 12.78 -1.89 11.13
C ALA A 54 12.64 -3.27 11.81
N LYS A 55 13.75 -3.94 12.10
CA LYS A 55 13.79 -5.25 12.80
C LYS A 55 13.19 -5.23 14.21
N THR A 56 12.97 -4.05 14.79
CA THR A 56 12.34 -3.90 16.13
C THR A 56 10.82 -3.89 16.04
N LEU A 57 10.26 -3.72 14.87
CA LEU A 57 8.81 -3.79 14.65
C LEU A 57 8.34 -5.24 14.59
N HIS A 58 7.11 -5.45 15.03
CA HIS A 58 6.43 -6.73 14.87
C HIS A 58 5.88 -6.84 13.44
N GLU A 59 5.97 -8.03 12.87
CA GLU A 59 5.27 -8.37 11.64
C GLU A 59 3.81 -8.66 12.00
N THR A 60 2.95 -7.65 11.83
CA THR A 60 1.53 -7.73 12.24
C THR A 60 0.73 -8.66 11.35
N ILE A 61 1.11 -8.79 10.08
CA ILE A 61 0.54 -9.73 9.11
C ILE A 61 1.70 -10.50 8.48
N PRO A 62 2.03 -11.69 8.98
CA PRO A 62 3.15 -12.49 8.46
C PRO A 62 3.01 -12.76 6.95
N GLY A 63 4.10 -12.59 6.20
CA GLY A 63 4.14 -12.83 4.77
C GLY A 63 3.26 -11.90 3.94
N PHE A 64 2.85 -10.73 4.46
CA PHE A 64 1.86 -9.85 3.82
C PHE A 64 2.19 -9.50 2.37
N HIS A 65 3.45 -9.23 2.07
CA HIS A 65 3.95 -8.95 0.71
C HIS A 65 4.92 -10.03 0.20
N ASP A 66 4.87 -11.25 0.73
CA ASP A 66 5.61 -12.37 0.16
C ASP A 66 4.91 -12.86 -1.10
N THR A 67 5.35 -12.34 -2.25
CA THR A 67 4.73 -12.63 -3.55
C THR A 67 4.86 -14.10 -3.91
N ARG A 68 5.96 -14.78 -3.52
CA ARG A 68 6.13 -16.21 -3.76
C ARG A 68 5.13 -17.04 -2.97
N GLU A 69 4.97 -16.78 -1.68
CA GLU A 69 3.99 -17.49 -0.85
C GLU A 69 2.55 -17.25 -1.35
N ARG A 70 2.24 -16.01 -1.73
CA ARG A 70 0.93 -15.68 -2.34
C ARG A 70 0.70 -16.39 -3.65
N PHE A 71 1.72 -16.51 -4.49
CA PHE A 71 1.63 -17.22 -5.76
C PHE A 71 1.41 -18.73 -5.55
N GLU A 72 2.09 -19.36 -4.60
CA GLU A 72 1.85 -20.76 -4.25
C GLU A 72 0.43 -20.98 -3.68
N THR A 73 -0.03 -20.06 -2.81
CA THR A 73 -1.41 -20.07 -2.30
C THR A 73 -2.42 -19.91 -3.43
N PHE A 74 -2.15 -19.04 -4.41
CA PHE A 74 -2.98 -18.87 -5.58
C PHE A 74 -3.07 -20.16 -6.41
N LYS A 75 -1.94 -20.81 -6.73
CA LYS A 75 -1.93 -22.09 -7.48
C LYS A 75 -2.76 -23.16 -6.77
N LYS A 76 -2.61 -23.27 -5.44
CA LYS A 76 -3.38 -24.20 -4.64
C LYS A 76 -4.89 -23.89 -4.69
N ALA A 77 -5.27 -22.62 -4.58
CA ALA A 77 -6.68 -22.21 -4.65
C ALA A 77 -7.30 -22.53 -6.02
N VAL A 78 -6.53 -22.37 -7.11
CA VAL A 78 -6.94 -22.76 -8.47
C VAL A 78 -7.12 -24.28 -8.60
N GLU A 79 -6.18 -25.06 -8.04
CA GLU A 79 -6.25 -26.53 -8.07
C GLU A 79 -7.45 -27.08 -7.28
N GLU A 80 -7.71 -26.53 -6.10
CA GLU A 80 -8.78 -26.97 -5.21
C GLU A 80 -10.18 -26.51 -5.69
N ASP A 81 -10.27 -25.40 -6.38
CA ASP A 81 -11.50 -24.77 -6.92
C ASP A 81 -12.74 -24.90 -5.98
N VAL A 82 -12.54 -24.65 -4.69
CA VAL A 82 -13.54 -24.89 -3.64
C VAL A 82 -14.90 -24.20 -3.93
N CYS A 83 -14.86 -23.06 -4.63
CA CYS A 83 -16.05 -22.28 -4.97
C CYS A 83 -16.56 -22.53 -6.39
N SER A 84 -15.95 -23.43 -7.17
CA SER A 84 -16.26 -23.72 -8.58
C SER A 84 -16.28 -22.44 -9.44
N ARG A 85 -15.26 -21.58 -9.27
CA ARG A 85 -15.13 -20.29 -9.97
C ARG A 85 -14.00 -20.25 -10.98
N VAL A 86 -13.13 -21.25 -11.04
CA VAL A 86 -11.96 -21.29 -11.93
C VAL A 86 -12.38 -21.08 -13.39
N ASP A 87 -13.48 -21.70 -13.81
CA ASP A 87 -13.98 -21.58 -15.18
C ASP A 87 -14.42 -20.16 -15.56
N LEU A 88 -14.77 -19.33 -14.57
CA LEU A 88 -15.25 -17.96 -14.79
C LEU A 88 -14.10 -16.94 -14.96
N VAL A 89 -12.88 -17.30 -14.52
CA VAL A 89 -11.71 -16.40 -14.44
C VAL A 89 -10.46 -17.03 -15.05
N ARG A 90 -10.61 -17.84 -16.09
CA ARG A 90 -9.49 -18.55 -16.74
C ARG A 90 -8.44 -17.62 -17.33
N GLU A 91 -8.87 -16.50 -17.89
CA GLU A 91 -7.97 -15.53 -18.52
C GLU A 91 -7.11 -14.84 -17.46
N GLU A 92 -7.70 -14.46 -16.32
CA GLU A 92 -7.00 -13.84 -15.19
C GLU A 92 -6.04 -14.82 -14.53
N ILE A 93 -6.44 -16.09 -14.40
CA ILE A 93 -5.56 -17.16 -13.92
C ILE A 93 -4.35 -17.30 -14.85
N GLN A 94 -4.56 -17.39 -16.15
CA GLN A 94 -3.47 -17.51 -17.10
C GLN A 94 -2.57 -16.28 -17.09
N PHE A 95 -3.15 -15.09 -16.98
CA PHE A 95 -2.39 -13.83 -16.84
C PHE A 95 -1.43 -13.87 -15.65
N VAL A 96 -1.84 -14.40 -14.50
CA VAL A 96 -1.01 -14.55 -13.32
C VAL A 96 0.08 -15.61 -13.52
N LEU A 97 -0.29 -16.78 -14.07
CA LEU A 97 0.65 -17.87 -14.31
C LEU A 97 1.77 -17.48 -15.29
N ASP A 98 1.45 -16.74 -16.34
CA ASP A 98 2.42 -16.25 -17.34
C ASP A 98 3.46 -15.28 -16.77
N ARG A 99 3.26 -14.83 -15.51
CA ARG A 99 4.13 -13.87 -14.81
C ARG A 99 4.90 -14.47 -13.64
N GLU A 100 4.97 -15.78 -13.56
CA GLU A 100 5.73 -16.45 -12.48
C GLU A 100 7.18 -15.99 -12.40
N GLU A 101 7.81 -15.63 -13.50
CA GLU A 101 9.21 -15.18 -13.56
C GLU A 101 9.52 -13.93 -12.75
N ILE A 102 8.49 -13.05 -12.52
CA ILE A 102 8.69 -11.81 -11.75
C ILE A 102 8.37 -11.96 -10.26
N VAL A 103 7.82 -13.10 -9.85
CA VAL A 103 7.34 -13.32 -8.47
C VAL A 103 8.44 -13.17 -7.43
N ASP A 104 9.67 -13.59 -7.75
CA ASP A 104 10.81 -13.55 -6.84
C ASP A 104 11.65 -12.27 -6.94
N CYS A 105 11.25 -11.31 -7.75
CA CYS A 105 12.08 -10.15 -8.09
C CYS A 105 12.57 -9.38 -6.84
N PHE A 106 11.70 -9.11 -5.87
CA PHE A 106 12.10 -8.43 -4.63
C PHE A 106 12.88 -9.34 -3.68
N GLN A 107 12.55 -10.61 -3.64
CA GLN A 107 13.29 -11.59 -2.84
C GLN A 107 14.73 -11.75 -3.34
N ASP A 108 14.93 -11.75 -4.65
CA ASP A 108 16.28 -11.79 -5.26
C ASP A 108 17.07 -10.52 -4.98
N LEU A 109 16.44 -9.37 -5.03
CA LEU A 109 17.07 -8.10 -4.67
C LEU A 109 17.47 -8.05 -3.18
N LEU A 110 16.61 -8.55 -2.28
CA LEU A 110 16.90 -8.69 -0.87
C LEU A 110 18.07 -9.67 -0.63
N ARG A 111 18.02 -10.86 -1.24
CA ARG A 111 19.08 -11.89 -1.15
C ARG A 111 20.43 -11.38 -1.66
N SER A 112 20.41 -10.60 -2.73
CA SER A 112 21.64 -10.00 -3.30
C SER A 112 22.13 -8.77 -2.54
N GLY A 113 21.39 -8.29 -1.52
CA GLY A 113 21.74 -7.09 -0.76
C GLY A 113 21.58 -5.77 -1.54
N LYS A 114 20.91 -5.78 -2.70
CA LYS A 114 20.63 -4.57 -3.49
C LYS A 114 19.57 -3.69 -2.85
N ILE A 115 18.68 -4.29 -2.09
CA ILE A 115 17.67 -3.60 -1.28
C ILE A 115 17.69 -4.18 0.12
N SER A 116 17.10 -3.47 1.07
CA SER A 116 16.97 -3.90 2.46
C SER A 116 15.57 -3.66 2.98
N PHE A 117 15.20 -4.38 4.04
CA PHE A 117 14.00 -4.09 4.79
C PHE A 117 14.07 -2.71 5.44
N ARG A 118 12.98 -1.99 5.36
CA ARG A 118 12.75 -0.69 6.00
C ARG A 118 11.44 -0.73 6.76
N VAL A 119 11.11 0.34 7.45
CA VAL A 119 9.74 0.57 7.93
C VAL A 119 8.89 0.92 6.71
N THR A 120 7.84 0.17 6.48
CA THR A 120 6.88 0.39 5.39
C THR A 120 5.48 0.56 5.97
N HIS A 121 4.66 1.31 5.27
CA HIS A 121 3.26 1.52 5.63
C HIS A 121 2.40 0.30 5.27
N ASN A 122 2.64 -0.26 4.08
CA ASN A 122 1.99 -1.46 3.51
C ASN A 122 0.50 -1.33 3.16
N ASP A 123 -0.08 -0.13 3.32
CA ASP A 123 -1.43 0.22 2.87
C ASP A 123 -1.44 1.70 2.45
N THR A 124 -0.72 2.01 1.37
CA THR A 124 -0.47 3.37 0.90
C THR A 124 -1.57 3.91 0.00
N LYS A 125 -2.80 3.58 0.33
CA LYS A 125 -3.98 4.17 -0.31
C LYS A 125 -4.05 5.65 -0.04
N ILE A 126 -4.50 6.40 -1.03
CA ILE A 126 -4.58 7.86 -0.93
C ILE A 126 -5.51 8.35 0.21
N ASN A 127 -6.53 7.58 0.56
CA ASN A 127 -7.41 7.89 1.69
C ASN A 127 -6.72 7.75 3.05
N ASN A 128 -5.52 7.16 3.11
CA ASN A 128 -4.65 7.14 4.28
C ASN A 128 -3.74 8.38 4.39
N VAL A 129 -3.98 9.39 3.56
CA VAL A 129 -3.37 10.72 3.69
C VAL A 129 -4.44 11.74 3.98
N LEU A 130 -4.33 12.40 5.14
CA LEU A 130 -5.15 13.57 5.46
C LEU A 130 -4.57 14.78 4.74
N MET A 131 -5.41 15.42 3.93
CA MET A 131 -5.07 16.62 3.18
C MET A 131 -5.72 17.85 3.82
N ASP A 132 -5.03 18.98 3.83
CA ASP A 132 -5.61 20.26 4.23
C ASP A 132 -6.71 20.67 3.26
N LYS A 133 -7.88 21.06 3.79
CA LYS A 133 -9.05 21.40 2.95
C LYS A 133 -8.82 22.59 2.05
N ASP A 134 -8.00 23.54 2.48
CA ASP A 134 -7.81 24.80 1.78
C ASP A 134 -6.65 24.72 0.77
N THR A 135 -5.49 24.20 1.23
CA THR A 135 -4.26 24.14 0.43
C THR A 135 -4.09 22.86 -0.36
N LYS A 136 -4.88 21.81 -0.06
CA LYS A 136 -4.81 20.47 -0.65
C LYS A 136 -3.48 19.74 -0.41
N LYS A 137 -2.68 20.22 0.52
CA LYS A 137 -1.39 19.60 0.86
C LYS A 137 -1.56 18.43 1.82
N GLY A 138 -0.75 17.39 1.65
CA GLY A 138 -0.69 16.26 2.58
C GLY A 138 -0.16 16.71 3.95
N ILE A 139 -0.93 16.46 5.02
CA ILE A 139 -0.61 16.85 6.39
C ILE A 139 -0.15 15.66 7.21
N CYS A 140 -0.86 14.53 7.11
CA CYS A 140 -0.66 13.40 8.00
C CYS A 140 -0.97 12.09 7.28
N VAL A 141 -0.06 11.12 7.40
CA VAL A 141 -0.32 9.73 7.05
C VAL A 141 -0.99 9.07 8.25
N ILE A 142 -2.07 8.34 8.01
CA ILE A 142 -2.90 7.67 9.02
C ILE A 142 -3.02 6.19 8.73
N ASP A 143 -3.73 5.44 9.58
CA ASP A 143 -3.94 3.99 9.48
C ASP A 143 -2.62 3.20 9.53
N LEU A 144 -1.94 3.32 10.67
CA LEU A 144 -0.61 2.74 10.87
C LEU A 144 -0.63 1.26 11.33
N ASP A 145 -1.75 0.57 11.18
CA ASP A 145 -1.92 -0.80 11.70
C ASP A 145 -1.11 -1.84 10.92
N THR A 146 -0.79 -1.54 9.67
CA THR A 146 0.03 -2.36 8.79
C THR A 146 1.50 -1.97 8.76
N VAL A 147 1.92 -1.00 9.59
CA VAL A 147 3.31 -0.57 9.65
C VAL A 147 4.18 -1.68 10.25
N MET A 148 5.08 -2.23 9.42
CA MET A 148 5.96 -3.34 9.75
C MET A 148 7.20 -3.33 8.85
N PRO A 149 8.20 -4.23 9.08
CA PRO A 149 9.32 -4.35 8.17
C PRO A 149 8.85 -4.76 6.76
N GLY A 150 9.30 -4.04 5.74
CA GLY A 150 8.93 -4.32 4.36
C GLY A 150 9.92 -3.72 3.36
N VAL A 151 9.54 -3.75 2.10
CA VAL A 151 10.31 -3.20 0.98
C VAL A 151 9.63 -1.91 0.52
N ALA A 152 10.36 -0.80 0.49
CA ALA A 152 9.80 0.52 0.13
C ALA A 152 9.07 0.54 -1.21
N MET A 153 9.47 -0.34 -2.16
CA MET A 153 8.81 -0.47 -3.46
C MET A 153 7.39 -1.03 -3.35
N ASN A 154 7.06 -1.75 -2.28
CA ASN A 154 5.68 -2.19 -2.06
C ASN A 154 4.77 -0.99 -1.75
N ASP A 155 5.24 -0.06 -0.91
CA ASP A 155 4.51 1.19 -0.64
C ASP A 155 4.31 2.02 -1.91
N PHE A 156 5.36 2.15 -2.73
CA PHE A 156 5.25 2.83 -4.01
C PHE A 156 4.24 2.14 -4.95
N GLY A 157 4.37 0.82 -5.08
CA GLY A 157 3.50 0.02 -5.97
C GLY A 157 2.03 0.10 -5.56
N ASP A 158 1.74 0.06 -4.27
CA ASP A 158 0.37 0.16 -3.76
C ASP A 158 -0.20 1.57 -3.93
N ALA A 159 0.59 2.62 -3.65
CA ALA A 159 0.19 4.01 -3.91
C ALA A 159 -0.17 4.25 -5.38
N VAL A 160 0.61 3.68 -6.32
CA VAL A 160 0.33 3.76 -7.76
C VAL A 160 -0.89 2.94 -8.15
N ARG A 161 -1.01 1.72 -7.63
CA ARG A 161 -2.12 0.80 -7.94
C ARG A 161 -3.47 1.43 -7.69
N ILE A 162 -3.60 2.12 -6.56
CA ILE A 162 -4.85 2.79 -6.18
C ILE A 162 -4.92 4.19 -6.80
N GLY A 163 -3.85 4.98 -6.64
CA GLY A 163 -3.86 6.40 -6.99
C GLY A 163 -3.92 6.67 -8.50
N ALA A 164 -3.32 5.84 -9.32
CA ALA A 164 -3.36 5.97 -10.77
C ALA A 164 -4.49 5.16 -11.44
N SER A 165 -5.36 4.51 -10.64
CA SER A 165 -6.54 3.85 -11.17
C SER A 165 -7.63 4.85 -11.51
N THR A 166 -8.28 4.67 -12.65
CA THR A 166 -9.43 5.48 -13.09
C THR A 166 -10.76 5.06 -12.46
N ALA A 167 -10.75 4.01 -11.65
CA ALA A 167 -11.94 3.47 -11.02
C ALA A 167 -11.66 2.99 -9.58
N LEU A 168 -12.70 2.80 -8.80
CA LEU A 168 -12.63 2.20 -7.47
C LEU A 168 -12.17 0.74 -7.55
N GLU A 169 -11.64 0.21 -6.44
CA GLU A 169 -11.10 -1.16 -6.38
C GLU A 169 -12.13 -2.25 -6.70
N ASP A 170 -13.40 -1.98 -6.46
CA ASP A 170 -14.52 -2.91 -6.66
C ASP A 170 -15.33 -2.65 -7.94
N GLU A 171 -14.82 -1.82 -8.87
CA GLU A 171 -15.49 -1.56 -10.16
C GLU A 171 -15.63 -2.87 -10.96
N GLN A 172 -16.86 -3.23 -11.28
CA GLN A 172 -17.17 -4.45 -12.02
C GLN A 172 -17.03 -4.30 -13.54
N ASN A 173 -17.15 -3.08 -14.05
CA ASN A 173 -16.99 -2.79 -15.46
C ASN A 173 -15.52 -2.54 -15.78
N LEU A 174 -14.83 -3.56 -16.28
CA LEU A 174 -13.41 -3.49 -16.60
C LEU A 174 -13.06 -2.47 -17.68
N ASP A 175 -14.02 -2.09 -18.55
CA ASP A 175 -13.81 -1.03 -19.56
C ASP A 175 -13.58 0.35 -18.92
N LYS A 176 -13.85 0.50 -17.64
CA LYS A 176 -13.59 1.73 -16.88
C LYS A 176 -12.27 1.69 -16.10
N VAL A 177 -11.61 0.54 -16.04
CA VAL A 177 -10.43 0.33 -15.19
C VAL A 177 -9.18 0.34 -16.04
N TRP A 178 -8.40 1.41 -15.94
CA TRP A 178 -7.06 1.51 -16.56
C TRP A 178 -6.14 2.34 -15.68
N CYS A 179 -4.86 2.32 -16.00
CA CYS A 179 -3.86 3.16 -15.35
C CYS A 179 -3.78 4.49 -16.09
N ASP A 180 -4.08 5.59 -15.41
CA ASP A 180 -3.87 6.94 -15.92
C ASP A 180 -2.40 7.34 -15.77
N LEU A 181 -1.74 7.62 -16.90
CA LEU A 181 -0.30 7.91 -16.91
C LEU A 181 0.04 9.28 -16.32
N GLU A 182 -0.86 10.26 -16.39
CA GLU A 182 -0.65 11.58 -15.78
C GLU A 182 -0.71 11.46 -14.25
N LEU A 183 -1.67 10.71 -13.74
CA LEU A 183 -1.77 10.38 -12.32
C LEU A 183 -0.58 9.55 -11.85
N PHE A 184 -0.17 8.54 -12.63
CA PHE A 184 1.04 7.76 -12.35
C PHE A 184 2.28 8.64 -12.22
N GLU A 185 2.52 9.54 -13.19
CA GLU A 185 3.67 10.45 -13.18
C GLU A 185 3.65 11.38 -11.96
N ALA A 186 2.48 11.92 -11.62
CA ALA A 186 2.32 12.78 -10.46
C ALA A 186 2.62 12.05 -9.15
N CYS A 187 2.08 10.84 -8.97
CA CYS A 187 2.36 9.99 -7.81
C CYS A 187 3.85 9.67 -7.69
N ALA A 188 4.44 9.20 -8.79
CA ALA A 188 5.85 8.82 -8.82
C ALA A 188 6.77 10.00 -8.49
N LYS A 189 6.50 11.17 -9.06
CA LYS A 189 7.26 12.40 -8.79
C LYS A 189 7.16 12.79 -7.33
N GLY A 190 5.96 12.83 -6.77
CA GLY A 190 5.76 13.15 -5.36
C GLY A 190 6.46 12.18 -4.43
N PHE A 191 6.32 10.86 -4.69
CA PHE A 191 6.94 9.83 -3.86
C PHE A 191 8.47 9.92 -3.87
N ILE A 192 9.09 10.05 -5.04
CA ILE A 192 10.55 10.18 -5.19
C ILE A 192 11.05 11.44 -4.48
N GLU A 193 10.40 12.59 -4.69
CA GLU A 193 10.76 13.84 -4.04
C GLU A 193 10.62 13.74 -2.51
N GLY A 194 9.56 13.10 -2.02
CA GLY A 194 9.37 12.84 -0.60
C GLY A 194 10.45 11.95 0.02
N CYS A 195 11.00 11.01 -0.76
CA CYS A 195 12.13 10.16 -0.33
C CYS A 195 13.48 10.90 -0.28
N GLY A 196 13.55 12.14 -0.71
CA GLY A 196 14.79 12.94 -0.71
C GLY A 196 15.50 13.04 -2.06
N GLY A 197 14.80 12.71 -3.16
CA GLY A 197 15.24 12.89 -4.54
C GLY A 197 16.08 11.75 -5.05
#